data_b05b6039f345920d0fbafe6ce72e552b
#
_entry.id   b05b6039f345920d0fbafe6ce72e552b
#
_cell.length_a   1.000
_cell.length_b   1.000
_cell.length_c   1.000
_cell.angle_alpha   90.00
_cell.angle_beta   90.00
_cell.angle_gamma   90.00
#
_symmetry.space_group_name_H-M   'P 1'
#
loop_
_entity.id
_entity.type
_entity.pdbx_description
1 polymer ?
#
loop_
_entity_poly.entity_id
_entity_poly.type
_entity_poly.pdbx_seq_one_letter_code
_entity_poly.pdbx_strand_id
1 'polypeptide(L)'
;SGLSTIWISYTPWHEQMELHMIQARIIFGGLIIWAILSTVMSLRMLERDTRFVSLFRTRRRWTVFSLVCLLGLAISVYSYAGSSLSMPAGHMDTVLECSDLGHPSLSLAAFFEWLLVIGFAGVSYTGAQEALLLDH
;
A
#
# COMPACT_ATOMS: atom_id res chain seq x y z
N SER A 1 11.20 3.99 -4.66
CA SER A 1 10.46 3.24 -3.61
C SER A 1 11.33 2.22 -2.87
N GLY A 2 12.23 1.47 -3.55
CA GLY A 2 13.07 0.46 -2.90
C GLY A 2 13.95 1.01 -1.78
N LEU A 3 14.62 2.15 -1.98
CA LEU A 3 15.42 2.81 -0.94
C LEU A 3 14.56 3.26 0.25
N SER A 4 13.35 3.73 0.00
CA SER A 4 12.42 4.13 1.07
C SER A 4 11.94 2.94 1.88
N THR A 5 11.79 1.78 1.26
CA THR A 5 11.42 0.53 1.95
C THR A 5 12.55 0.06 2.89
N ILE A 6 13.80 0.16 2.46
CA ILE A 6 14.96 -0.12 3.31
C ILE A 6 15.02 0.89 4.45
N TRP A 7 14.83 2.16 4.17
CA TRP A 7 14.89 3.23 5.17
C TRP A 7 13.84 3.06 6.27
N ILE A 8 12.58 2.69 5.93
CA ILE A 8 11.51 2.52 6.91
C ILE A 8 11.80 1.38 7.91
N SER A 9 12.57 0.36 7.51
CA SER A 9 12.95 -0.74 8.41
C SER A 9 13.87 -0.30 9.55
N TYR A 10 14.57 0.83 9.40
CA TYR A 10 15.41 1.44 10.43
C TYR A 10 14.71 2.52 11.26
N THR A 11 13.43 2.81 10.97
CA THR A 11 12.67 3.85 11.65
C THR A 11 11.52 3.20 12.44
N PRO A 12 11.72 2.88 13.72
CA PRO A 12 10.68 2.26 14.53
C PRO A 12 9.51 3.24 14.70
N TRP A 13 8.30 2.76 14.41
CA TRP A 13 7.08 3.58 14.43
C TRP A 13 6.77 4.15 15.82
N HIS A 14 7.17 3.46 16.89
CA HIS A 14 6.95 3.86 18.27
C HIS A 14 7.87 5.01 18.74
N GLU A 15 9.01 5.21 18.08
CA GLU A 15 9.96 6.27 18.43
C GLU A 15 9.85 7.49 17.51
N GLN A 16 9.50 7.28 16.23
CA GLN A 16 9.51 8.31 15.20
C GLN A 16 8.26 8.22 14.31
N MET A 17 7.08 8.32 14.92
CA MET A 17 5.79 8.15 14.22
C MET A 17 5.65 9.06 13.01
N GLU A 18 6.01 10.34 13.12
CA GLU A 18 5.87 11.30 12.02
C GLU A 18 6.73 10.90 10.82
N LEU A 19 7.99 10.54 11.07
CA LEU A 19 8.92 10.12 10.02
C LEU A 19 8.45 8.81 9.37
N HIS A 20 8.00 7.86 10.18
CA HIS A 20 7.44 6.59 9.71
C HIS A 20 6.22 6.82 8.80
N MET A 21 5.31 7.72 9.17
CA MET A 21 4.14 8.07 8.38
C MET A 21 4.49 8.76 7.05
N ILE A 22 5.52 9.60 7.02
CA ILE A 22 6.01 10.23 5.79
C ILE A 22 6.60 9.16 4.86
N GLN A 23 7.42 8.27 5.38
CA GLN A 23 8.02 7.17 4.64
C GLN A 23 6.96 6.23 4.06
N ALA A 24 5.96 5.87 4.85
CA ALA A 24 4.84 5.04 4.41
C ALA A 24 4.06 5.70 3.25
N ARG A 25 3.78 7.00 3.33
CA ARG A 25 3.12 7.75 2.24
C ARG A 25 3.95 7.74 0.96
N ILE A 26 5.26 7.90 1.05
CA ILE A 26 6.17 7.85 -0.12
C ILE A 26 6.17 6.46 -0.74
N ILE A 27 6.24 5.42 0.08
CA ILE A 27 6.27 4.03 -0.38
C ILE A 27 4.94 3.66 -1.06
N PHE A 28 3.83 3.79 -0.35
CA PHE A 28 2.52 3.39 -0.85
C PHE A 28 2.06 4.28 -2.01
N GLY A 29 2.31 5.60 -1.93
CA GLY A 29 2.03 6.53 -3.02
C GLY A 29 2.82 6.20 -4.28
N GLY A 30 4.11 5.92 -4.16
CA GLY A 30 4.97 5.54 -5.28
C GLY A 30 4.54 4.21 -5.91
N LEU A 31 4.19 3.22 -5.09
CA LEU A 31 3.71 1.91 -5.56
C LEU A 31 2.36 2.00 -6.27
N ILE A 32 1.44 2.83 -5.78
CA ILE A 32 0.14 3.07 -6.45
C ILE A 32 0.33 3.75 -7.80
N ILE A 33 1.16 4.79 -7.87
CA ILE A 33 1.47 5.46 -9.15
C ILE A 33 2.06 4.45 -10.13
N TRP A 34 3.00 3.63 -9.68
CA TRP A 34 3.59 2.58 -10.51
C TRP A 34 2.54 1.55 -10.99
N ALA A 35 1.62 1.12 -10.12
CA ALA A 35 0.55 0.19 -10.48
C ALA A 35 -0.41 0.78 -11.53
N ILE A 36 -0.79 2.06 -11.37
CA ILE A 36 -1.63 2.78 -12.32
C ILE A 36 -0.92 2.90 -13.67
N LEU A 37 0.32 3.37 -13.69
CA LEU A 37 1.10 3.52 -14.93
C LEU A 37 1.27 2.18 -15.64
N SER A 38 1.58 1.11 -14.90
CA SER A 38 1.69 -0.25 -15.44
C SER A 38 0.37 -0.72 -16.07
N THR A 39 -0.76 -0.39 -15.45
CA THR A 39 -2.10 -0.73 -15.97
C THR A 39 -2.41 0.05 -17.24
N VAL A 40 -2.09 1.35 -17.29
CA VAL A 40 -2.25 2.19 -18.49
C VAL A 40 -1.38 1.69 -19.64
N MET A 41 -0.14 1.31 -19.35
CA MET A 41 0.74 0.72 -20.37
C MET A 41 0.17 -0.59 -20.92
N SER A 42 -0.36 -1.46 -20.06
CA SER A 42 -1.00 -2.71 -20.49
C SER A 42 -2.24 -2.46 -21.37
N LEU A 43 -2.99 -1.39 -21.10
CA LEU A 43 -4.11 -0.97 -21.94
C LEU A 43 -3.62 -0.59 -23.36
N ARG A 44 -2.56 0.19 -23.45
CA ARG A 44 -1.95 0.56 -24.75
C ARG A 44 -1.38 -0.64 -25.51
N MET A 45 -0.83 -1.62 -24.79
CA MET A 45 -0.38 -2.89 -25.39
C MET A 45 -1.57 -3.69 -25.92
N LEU A 46 -2.67 -3.74 -25.18
CA LEU A 46 -3.90 -4.40 -25.60
C LEU A 46 -4.51 -3.78 -26.87
N GLU A 47 -4.43 -2.46 -27.02
CA GLU A 47 -4.88 -1.76 -28.26
C GLU A 47 -4.10 -2.19 -29.49
N ARG A 48 -2.86 -2.65 -29.31
CA ARG A 48 -1.99 -3.11 -30.40
C ARG A 48 -2.07 -4.62 -30.65
N ASP A 49 -2.30 -5.40 -29.60
CA ASP A 49 -2.30 -6.86 -29.68
C ASP A 49 -3.24 -7.47 -28.63
N THR A 50 -4.21 -8.23 -29.10
CA THR A 50 -5.23 -8.88 -28.26
C THR A 50 -4.67 -9.95 -27.32
N ARG A 51 -3.44 -10.42 -27.51
CA ARG A 51 -2.76 -11.37 -26.59
C ARG A 51 -2.65 -10.81 -25.17
N PHE A 52 -2.60 -9.48 -25.03
CA PHE A 52 -2.45 -8.81 -23.74
C PHE A 52 -3.75 -8.62 -22.94
N VAL A 53 -4.89 -9.15 -23.42
CA VAL A 53 -6.19 -8.98 -22.75
C VAL A 53 -6.22 -9.60 -21.34
N SER A 54 -5.64 -10.78 -21.18
CA SER A 54 -5.58 -11.45 -19.87
C SER A 54 -4.66 -10.70 -18.90
N LEU A 55 -3.51 -10.24 -19.37
CA LEU A 55 -2.56 -9.44 -18.62
C LEU A 55 -3.20 -8.14 -18.13
N PHE A 56 -3.84 -7.38 -19.03
CA PHE A 56 -4.52 -6.13 -18.67
C PHE A 56 -5.62 -6.37 -17.63
N ARG A 57 -6.45 -7.42 -17.82
CA ARG A 57 -7.54 -7.76 -16.91
C ARG A 57 -7.03 -8.10 -15.50
N THR A 58 -5.97 -8.90 -15.42
CA THR A 58 -5.35 -9.30 -14.15
C THR A 58 -4.71 -8.10 -13.47
N ARG A 59 -3.93 -7.31 -14.20
CA ARG A 59 -3.25 -6.11 -13.68
C ARG A 59 -4.26 -5.07 -13.17
N ARG A 60 -5.34 -4.84 -13.93
CA ARG A 60 -6.41 -3.93 -13.51
C ARG A 60 -7.07 -4.40 -12.21
N ARG A 61 -7.32 -5.71 -12.05
CA ARG A 61 -7.92 -6.25 -10.82
C ARG A 61 -7.02 -6.01 -9.61
N TRP A 62 -5.73 -6.30 -9.72
CA TRP A 62 -4.77 -6.07 -8.65
C TRP A 62 -4.58 -4.58 -8.33
N THR A 63 -4.58 -3.72 -9.32
CA THR A 63 -4.49 -2.27 -9.12
C THR A 63 -5.74 -1.72 -8.42
N VAL A 64 -6.95 -2.13 -8.85
CA VAL A 64 -8.19 -1.74 -8.17
C VAL A 64 -8.23 -2.26 -6.74
N PHE A 65 -7.84 -3.51 -6.51
CA PHE A 65 -7.71 -4.07 -5.17
C PHE A 65 -6.78 -3.25 -4.28
N SER A 66 -5.60 -2.89 -4.78
CA SER A 66 -4.63 -2.05 -4.05
C SER A 66 -5.18 -0.65 -3.76
N LEU A 67 -5.93 -0.05 -4.68
CA LEU A 67 -6.58 1.24 -4.46
C LEU A 67 -7.64 1.18 -3.36
N VAL A 68 -8.45 0.13 -3.34
CA VAL A 68 -9.46 -0.09 -2.29
C VAL A 68 -8.79 -0.29 -0.93
N CYS A 69 -7.71 -1.09 -0.88
CA CYS A 69 -6.94 -1.30 0.35
C CYS A 69 -6.28 0.00 0.84
N LEU A 70 -5.73 0.80 -0.07
CA LEU A 70 -5.16 2.11 0.29
C LEU A 70 -6.21 3.05 0.87
N LEU A 71 -7.41 3.07 0.29
CA LEU A 71 -8.52 3.86 0.82
C LEU A 71 -8.93 3.37 2.22
N GLY A 72 -9.02 2.06 2.41
CA GLY A 72 -9.30 1.46 3.73
C GLY A 72 -8.23 1.81 4.77
N LEU A 73 -6.95 1.74 4.38
CA LEU A 73 -5.83 2.17 5.22
C LEU A 73 -5.94 3.64 5.60
N ALA A 74 -6.19 4.51 4.62
CA ALA A 74 -6.32 5.96 4.86
C ALA A 74 -7.48 6.27 5.82
N ILE A 75 -8.64 5.64 5.63
CA ILE A 75 -9.81 5.82 6.53
C ILE A 75 -9.47 5.32 7.94
N SER A 76 -8.82 4.17 8.08
CA SER A 76 -8.44 3.60 9.38
C SER A 76 -7.46 4.49 10.15
N VAL A 77 -6.44 5.00 9.47
CA VAL A 77 -5.46 5.94 10.05
C VAL A 77 -6.11 7.28 10.40
N TYR A 78 -6.97 7.79 9.54
CA TYR A 78 -7.67 9.05 9.79
C TYR A 78 -8.64 8.94 10.97
N SER A 79 -9.35 7.83 11.10
CA SER A 79 -10.23 7.53 12.24
C SER A 79 -9.46 7.46 13.54
N TYR A 80 -8.26 6.87 13.53
CA TYR A 80 -7.38 6.83 14.70
C TYR A 80 -6.89 8.24 15.08
N ALA A 81 -6.43 9.04 14.12
CA ALA A 81 -5.98 10.41 14.34
C ALA A 81 -7.12 11.28 14.89
N GLY A 82 -8.34 11.14 14.40
CA GLY A 82 -9.51 11.85 14.88
C GLY A 82 -9.89 11.46 16.32
N SER A 83 -9.74 10.21 16.70
CA SER A 83 -9.99 9.75 18.07
C SER A 83 -8.88 10.19 19.05
N SER A 84 -7.63 10.24 18.61
CA SER A 84 -6.51 10.66 19.46
C SER A 84 -6.50 12.17 19.74
N LEU A 85 -7.08 13.01 18.89
CA LEU A 85 -7.26 14.43 19.14
C LEU A 85 -8.20 14.74 20.32
N SER A 86 -9.07 13.80 20.69
CA SER A 86 -9.98 13.91 21.83
C SER A 86 -9.43 13.30 23.14
N MET A 87 -8.22 12.74 23.10
CA MET A 87 -7.60 12.06 24.24
C MET A 87 -6.63 12.98 25.00
N PRO A 88 -6.49 12.81 26.34
CA PRO A 88 -5.56 13.62 27.13
C PRO A 88 -4.10 13.38 26.71
N ALA A 89 -3.27 14.42 26.83
CA ALA A 89 -1.83 14.33 26.60
C ALA A 89 -1.21 13.23 27.47
N GLY A 90 -0.40 12.35 26.86
CA GLY A 90 0.21 11.20 27.50
C GLY A 90 -0.45 9.86 27.14
N HIS A 91 -1.65 9.86 26.56
CA HIS A 91 -2.29 8.61 26.13
C HIS A 91 -1.55 7.93 24.99
N MET A 92 -0.93 8.71 24.11
CA MET A 92 -0.08 8.19 23.03
C MET A 92 1.12 7.39 23.57
N ASP A 93 1.75 7.86 24.64
CA ASP A 93 2.87 7.15 25.28
C ASP A 93 2.41 5.81 25.84
N THR A 94 1.24 5.75 26.46
CA THR A 94 0.67 4.53 27.01
C THR A 94 0.29 3.51 25.92
N VAL A 95 -0.26 3.98 24.80
CA VAL A 95 -0.58 3.14 23.63
C VAL A 95 0.70 2.61 22.99
N LEU A 96 1.76 3.42 22.94
CA LEU A 96 3.06 3.02 22.41
C LEU A 96 3.79 2.01 23.29
N GLU A 97 3.72 2.15 24.62
CA GLU A 97 4.35 1.24 25.57
C GLU A 97 3.65 -0.12 25.66
N CYS A 98 2.33 -0.15 25.55
CA CYS A 98 1.56 -1.38 25.73
C CYS A 98 1.39 -2.19 24.44
N SER A 99 1.89 -1.71 23.29
CA SER A 99 1.59 -2.31 21.96
C SER A 99 0.12 -2.72 21.85
N ASP A 100 -0.77 -1.81 22.29
CA ASP A 100 -2.18 -2.12 22.44
C ASP A 100 -2.84 -2.27 21.06
N LEU A 101 -2.78 -3.50 20.56
CA LEU A 101 -3.60 -3.99 19.45
C LEU A 101 -5.11 -3.89 19.75
N GLY A 102 -5.46 -3.42 20.95
CA GLY A 102 -6.82 -3.18 21.39
C GLY A 102 -7.52 -2.01 20.70
N HIS A 103 -6.80 -1.13 20.02
CA HIS A 103 -7.46 -0.07 19.26
C HIS A 103 -7.89 -0.60 17.87
N PRO A 104 -9.21 -0.74 17.62
CA PRO A 104 -9.69 -1.40 16.39
C PRO A 104 -9.22 -0.70 15.10
N SER A 105 -9.04 0.63 15.13
CA SER A 105 -8.56 1.40 13.98
C SER A 105 -7.12 1.08 13.61
N LEU A 106 -6.23 0.84 14.58
CA LEU A 106 -4.83 0.45 14.32
C LEU A 106 -4.74 -0.98 13.79
N SER A 107 -5.53 -1.89 14.34
CA SER A 107 -5.59 -3.28 13.84
C SER A 107 -6.12 -3.34 12.42
N LEU A 108 -7.12 -2.52 12.08
CA LEU A 108 -7.62 -2.37 10.72
C LEU A 108 -6.58 -1.76 9.78
N ALA A 109 -5.85 -0.75 10.24
CA ALA A 109 -4.77 -0.14 9.46
C ALA A 109 -3.69 -1.18 9.11
N ALA A 110 -3.22 -1.95 10.09
CA ALA A 110 -2.25 -3.02 9.88
C ALA A 110 -2.78 -4.09 8.91
N PHE A 111 -4.04 -4.47 9.02
CA PHE A 111 -4.68 -5.41 8.11
C PHE A 111 -4.69 -4.89 6.66
N PHE A 112 -5.10 -3.65 6.43
CA PHE A 112 -5.08 -3.05 5.09
C PHE A 112 -3.68 -2.86 4.54
N GLU A 113 -2.69 -2.60 5.39
CA GLU A 113 -1.28 -2.51 5.00
C GLU A 113 -0.78 -3.85 4.44
N TRP A 114 -1.07 -4.97 5.11
CA TRP A 114 -0.75 -6.30 4.60
C TRP A 114 -1.48 -6.64 3.29
N LEU A 115 -2.75 -6.27 3.18
CA LEU A 115 -3.49 -6.44 1.92
C LEU A 115 -2.90 -5.63 0.78
N LEU A 116 -2.39 -4.41 1.06
CA LEU A 116 -1.67 -3.60 0.08
C LEU A 116 -0.39 -4.28 -0.41
N VAL A 117 0.40 -4.86 0.49
CA VAL A 117 1.60 -5.63 0.13
C VAL A 117 1.24 -6.78 -0.80
N ILE A 118 0.18 -7.52 -0.49
CA ILE A 118 -0.34 -8.60 -1.36
C ILE A 118 -0.78 -8.06 -2.72
N GLY A 119 -1.49 -6.93 -2.75
CA GLY A 119 -1.92 -6.27 -3.98
C GLY A 119 -0.74 -5.89 -4.88
N PHE A 120 0.29 -5.30 -4.32
CA PHE A 120 1.51 -4.92 -5.06
C PHE A 120 2.32 -6.14 -5.52
N ALA A 121 2.37 -7.20 -4.73
CA ALA A 121 2.94 -8.49 -5.17
C ALA A 121 2.18 -9.04 -6.38
N GLY A 122 0.85 -8.94 -6.38
CA GLY A 122 0.01 -9.32 -7.52
C GLY A 122 0.30 -8.50 -8.77
N VAL A 123 0.47 -7.17 -8.64
CA VAL A 123 0.87 -6.31 -9.78
C VAL A 123 2.27 -6.69 -10.28
N SER A 124 3.22 -6.94 -9.38
CA SER A 124 4.59 -7.35 -9.72
C SER A 124 4.62 -8.69 -10.46
N TYR A 125 3.80 -9.65 -10.04
CA TYR A 125 3.64 -10.93 -10.72
C TYR A 125 3.17 -10.77 -12.17
N THR A 126 2.32 -9.78 -12.45
CA THR A 126 1.91 -9.49 -13.84
C THR A 126 3.07 -8.98 -14.70
N GLY A 127 4.12 -8.42 -14.11
CA GLY A 127 5.34 -8.06 -14.83
C GLY A 127 6.09 -9.28 -15.36
N ALA A 128 6.15 -10.37 -14.59
CA ALA A 128 6.72 -11.62 -15.05
C ALA A 128 5.89 -12.24 -16.19
N GLN A 129 4.56 -12.17 -16.11
CA GLN A 129 3.68 -12.62 -17.19
C GLN A 129 3.88 -11.78 -18.47
N GLU A 130 4.08 -10.48 -18.35
CA GLU A 130 4.37 -9.59 -19.47
C GLU A 130 5.68 -9.98 -20.15
N ALA A 131 6.75 -10.23 -19.40
CA ALA A 131 8.03 -10.66 -19.92
C ALA A 131 7.89 -11.96 -20.74
N LEU A 132 7.14 -12.93 -20.24
CA LEU A 132 6.88 -14.19 -20.96
C LEU A 132 6.10 -14.00 -22.25
N LEU A 133 5.16 -13.04 -22.29
CA LEU A 133 4.40 -12.73 -23.51
C LEU A 133 5.22 -11.97 -24.56
N LEU A 134 6.21 -11.18 -24.11
CA LEU A 134 7.09 -10.43 -25.01
C LEU A 134 8.18 -11.32 -25.64
N ASP A 135 8.58 -12.42 -24.98
CA ASP A 135 9.57 -13.38 -25.49
C ASP A 135 9.01 -14.30 -26.60
N HIS A 136 7.72 -14.29 -26.82
CA HIS A 136 7.00 -15.05 -27.84
C HIS A 136 6.35 -14.14 -28.87
#